data_205eb41a56d0fed34187b133a6fafc5c
#
_entry.id   205eb41a56d0fed34187b133a6fafc5c
#
_cell.length_a   1.000
_cell.length_b   1.000
_cell.length_c   1.000
_cell.angle_alpha   90.00
_cell.angle_beta   90.00
_cell.angle_gamma   90.00
#
_symmetry.space_group_name_H-M   'P 1'
#
loop_
_entity.id
_entity.type
_entity.pdbx_description
1 polymer ?
#
loop_
_entity_poly.entity_id
_entity_poly.type
_entity_poly.pdbx_seq_one_letter_code
_entity_poly.pdbx_strand_id
1 'polypeptide(L)'
;MPGPWWAGPLELLGGALFALTLTCLPWLWRRHSPEREAVIAVFDAAERALSRAGASGATEARARMTLALNTAQDLLAVHSSRKHAERPTSIGGLITAFRAAVQLVEAVTALMVEGRPLPPAVVRVPALLAARVVPPVRARCPAPEPAGHALELDREPEPPFTADTPGLRALAEVYRAPGRSLSLLPDPPAYAGPRLSDRLRFALLLGGCTLAAAVVAYLLHGPRGYWLPMTVAFLYKPDLGPVFGRALNRCLGTVAGVGMVAVVAWLVPGQWALILVAAVFGAVMAAGVRYHYALSTFGLTVIVFVFIDFLGDDRQLLPSRVLETVIAAALVLTAHFLTRPDSWRVRAELRVAAADRAWRRYDRRAPAATPDERHQLRRTAYRRLAEARQALDTAGAEPHRDPDRFPVLERRVARAEQGCDAITAYVVAGGRR
;
A
#
# COMPACT_ATOMS: atom_id res chain seq x y z
N MET A 1 -45.26 11.49 -9.58
CA MET A 1 -45.33 12.46 -8.50
C MET A 1 -43.99 12.48 -7.80
N PRO A 2 -43.34 13.61 -7.58
CA PRO A 2 -42.14 13.61 -6.76
C PRO A 2 -42.48 13.11 -5.36
N GLY A 3 -41.78 12.12 -4.88
CA GLY A 3 -41.93 11.58 -3.52
C GLY A 3 -41.68 12.66 -2.45
N PRO A 4 -41.99 12.39 -1.17
CA PRO A 4 -41.77 13.34 -0.10
C PRO A 4 -40.26 13.71 -0.02
N TRP A 5 -39.97 14.98 0.24
CA TRP A 5 -38.60 15.55 0.23
C TRP A 5 -37.57 14.80 1.10
N TRP A 6 -38.05 14.09 2.10
CA TRP A 6 -37.21 13.29 3.02
C TRP A 6 -36.89 11.87 2.50
N ALA A 7 -37.58 11.35 1.46
CA ALA A 7 -37.37 9.98 0.98
C ALA A 7 -35.95 9.77 0.42
N GLY A 8 -35.46 10.66 -0.43
CA GLY A 8 -34.11 10.58 -0.97
C GLY A 8 -33.00 10.62 0.08
N PRO A 9 -33.00 11.56 1.04
CA PRO A 9 -32.07 11.53 2.17
C PRO A 9 -32.14 10.23 3.00
N LEU A 10 -33.33 9.68 3.21
CA LEU A 10 -33.52 8.45 4.00
C LEU A 10 -33.00 7.21 3.27
N GLU A 11 -33.22 7.11 1.98
CA GLU A 11 -32.66 6.06 1.12
C GLU A 11 -31.12 6.10 1.08
N LEU A 12 -30.55 7.31 0.96
CA LEU A 12 -29.10 7.51 1.00
C LEU A 12 -28.52 7.09 2.36
N LEU A 13 -29.19 7.48 3.45
CA LEU A 13 -28.79 7.10 4.81
C LEU A 13 -28.85 5.58 5.00
N GLY A 14 -29.94 4.93 4.52
CA GLY A 14 -30.11 3.49 4.54
C GLY A 14 -29.01 2.77 3.79
N GLY A 15 -28.69 3.21 2.57
CA GLY A 15 -27.58 2.68 1.77
C GLY A 15 -26.23 2.87 2.44
N ALA A 16 -25.98 4.05 3.03
CA ALA A 16 -24.74 4.32 3.76
C ALA A 16 -24.59 3.45 5.01
N LEU A 17 -25.66 3.28 5.80
CA LEU A 17 -25.68 2.40 6.98
C LEU A 17 -25.48 0.94 6.59
N PHE A 18 -26.10 0.48 5.51
CA PHE A 18 -25.90 -0.86 4.97
C PHE A 18 -24.46 -1.10 4.54
N ALA A 19 -23.87 -0.19 3.77
CA ALA A 19 -22.47 -0.26 3.35
C ALA A 19 -21.52 -0.24 4.56
N LEU A 20 -21.78 0.62 5.55
CA LEU A 20 -21.01 0.70 6.78
C LEU A 20 -21.09 -0.61 7.56
N THR A 21 -22.28 -1.19 7.70
CA THR A 21 -22.50 -2.46 8.39
C THR A 21 -21.74 -3.59 7.70
N LEU A 22 -21.84 -3.71 6.37
CA LEU A 22 -21.09 -4.71 5.60
C LEU A 22 -19.57 -4.53 5.73
N THR A 23 -19.09 -3.30 5.80
CA THR A 23 -17.66 -2.99 5.93
C THR A 23 -17.15 -3.27 7.34
N CYS A 24 -17.97 -3.00 8.37
CA CYS A 24 -17.61 -3.19 9.77
C CYS A 24 -17.80 -4.64 10.26
N LEU A 25 -18.72 -5.40 9.64
CA LEU A 25 -19.03 -6.79 10.05
C LEU A 25 -17.81 -7.72 10.04
N PRO A 26 -16.94 -7.74 9.00
CA PRO A 26 -15.71 -8.52 9.01
C PRO A 26 -14.73 -8.08 10.10
N TRP A 27 -14.71 -6.78 10.45
CA TRP A 27 -13.84 -6.24 11.50
C TRP A 27 -14.27 -6.72 12.90
N LEU A 28 -15.57 -6.86 13.16
CA LEU A 28 -16.10 -7.42 14.41
C LEU A 28 -15.69 -8.90 14.61
N TRP A 29 -15.53 -9.64 13.52
CA TRP A 29 -15.22 -11.07 13.58
C TRP A 29 -13.74 -11.39 13.46
N ARG A 30 -12.95 -10.50 12.84
CA ARG A 30 -11.51 -10.66 12.56
C ARG A 30 -10.67 -9.59 13.25
N ARG A 31 -10.79 -9.50 14.58
CA ARG A 31 -9.90 -8.58 15.33
C ARG A 31 -8.42 -8.87 15.02
N HIS A 32 -7.66 -7.84 14.64
CA HIS A 32 -6.22 -7.89 14.31
C HIS A 32 -5.83 -8.75 13.10
N SER A 33 -6.75 -9.02 12.16
CA SER A 33 -6.38 -9.72 10.92
C SER A 33 -5.42 -8.91 10.05
N PRO A 34 -5.58 -7.58 9.84
CA PRO A 34 -4.66 -6.82 9.01
C PRO A 34 -3.24 -6.74 9.59
N GLU A 35 -3.09 -6.60 10.90
CA GLU A 35 -1.78 -6.59 11.56
C GLU A 35 -1.09 -7.96 11.45
N ARG A 36 -1.84 -9.03 11.67
CA ARG A 36 -1.34 -10.39 11.53
C ARG A 36 -0.95 -10.72 10.10
N GLU A 37 -1.78 -10.39 9.13
CA GLU A 37 -1.51 -10.57 7.71
C GLU A 37 -0.26 -9.80 7.27
N ALA A 38 -0.10 -8.56 7.75
CA ALA A 38 1.09 -7.76 7.46
C ALA A 38 2.37 -8.38 8.05
N VAL A 39 2.32 -8.92 9.27
CA VAL A 39 3.48 -9.62 9.86
C VAL A 39 3.82 -10.88 9.08
N ILE A 40 2.82 -11.70 8.69
CA ILE A 40 3.04 -12.88 7.85
C ILE A 40 3.64 -12.49 6.51
N ALA A 41 3.15 -11.43 5.88
CA ALA A 41 3.67 -10.94 4.60
C ALA A 41 5.16 -10.60 4.64
N VAL A 42 5.73 -10.25 5.81
CA VAL A 42 7.18 -10.05 5.96
C VAL A 42 7.92 -11.37 5.81
N PHE A 43 7.45 -12.43 6.47
CA PHE A 43 8.07 -13.77 6.37
C PHE A 43 7.99 -14.32 4.94
N ASP A 44 6.82 -14.18 4.28
CA ASP A 44 6.64 -14.58 2.88
C ASP A 44 7.53 -13.79 1.92
N ALA A 45 7.71 -12.48 2.19
CA ALA A 45 8.60 -11.66 1.39
C ALA A 45 10.08 -12.02 1.62
N ALA A 46 10.45 -12.39 2.85
CA ALA A 46 11.78 -12.88 3.18
C ALA A 46 12.09 -14.21 2.49
N GLU A 47 11.16 -15.16 2.46
CA GLU A 47 11.30 -16.42 1.73
C GLU A 47 11.50 -16.18 0.24
N ARG A 48 10.67 -15.31 -0.37
CA ARG A 48 10.85 -14.91 -1.78
C ARG A 48 12.18 -14.20 -2.05
N ALA A 49 12.70 -13.43 -1.08
CA ALA A 49 13.99 -12.78 -1.21
C ALA A 49 15.12 -13.82 -1.20
N LEU A 50 15.09 -14.78 -0.27
CA LEU A 50 16.07 -15.87 -0.21
C LEU A 50 16.05 -16.75 -1.47
N SER A 51 14.85 -17.04 -2.01
CA SER A 51 14.74 -17.81 -3.27
C SER A 51 15.30 -17.08 -4.50
N ARG A 52 15.52 -15.77 -4.42
CA ARG A 52 16.10 -14.94 -5.47
C ARG A 52 17.53 -14.50 -5.19
N ALA A 53 18.14 -14.95 -4.10
CA ALA A 53 19.52 -14.62 -3.77
C ALA A 53 20.46 -15.11 -4.89
N GLY A 54 21.33 -14.22 -5.36
CA GLY A 54 22.24 -14.48 -6.47
C GLY A 54 21.60 -14.55 -7.86
N ALA A 55 20.28 -14.31 -8.00
CA ALA A 55 19.56 -14.36 -9.26
C ALA A 55 19.08 -12.98 -9.74
N SER A 56 18.67 -12.88 -11.01
CA SER A 56 17.99 -11.72 -11.56
C SER A 56 16.68 -11.46 -10.78
N GLY A 57 16.43 -10.21 -10.36
CA GLY A 57 15.26 -9.85 -9.56
C GLY A 57 15.50 -9.85 -8.03
N ALA A 58 16.71 -10.12 -7.57
CA ALA A 58 17.08 -10.02 -6.16
C ALA A 58 16.78 -8.62 -5.58
N THR A 59 17.11 -7.56 -6.31
CA THR A 59 16.85 -6.16 -5.90
C THR A 59 15.36 -5.89 -5.70
N GLU A 60 14.51 -6.37 -6.59
CA GLU A 60 13.06 -6.20 -6.49
C GLU A 60 12.47 -6.99 -5.32
N ALA A 61 12.94 -8.24 -5.13
CA ALA A 61 12.52 -9.07 -4.00
C ALA A 61 12.89 -8.43 -2.66
N ARG A 62 14.08 -7.84 -2.57
CA ARG A 62 14.53 -7.06 -1.40
C ARG A 62 13.66 -5.82 -1.16
N ALA A 63 13.34 -5.07 -2.22
CA ALA A 63 12.48 -3.88 -2.10
C ALA A 63 11.08 -4.26 -1.59
N ARG A 64 10.51 -5.36 -2.08
CA ARG A 64 9.22 -5.89 -1.60
C ARG A 64 9.29 -6.33 -0.12
N MET A 65 10.37 -6.98 0.30
CA MET A 65 10.60 -7.36 1.68
C MET A 65 10.66 -6.13 2.60
N THR A 66 11.37 -5.09 2.20
CA THR A 66 11.45 -3.82 2.93
C THR A 66 10.08 -3.13 3.02
N LEU A 67 9.30 -3.15 1.95
CA LEU A 67 7.94 -2.58 1.93
C LEU A 67 7.02 -3.34 2.89
N ALA A 68 7.06 -4.68 2.88
CA ALA A 68 6.27 -5.51 3.80
C ALA A 68 6.63 -5.22 5.26
N LEU A 69 7.92 -5.10 5.58
CA LEU A 69 8.37 -4.75 6.93
C LEU A 69 7.86 -3.36 7.37
N ASN A 70 7.96 -2.36 6.50
CA ASN A 70 7.46 -1.01 6.80
C ASN A 70 5.94 -1.02 7.03
N THR A 71 5.18 -1.75 6.21
CA THR A 71 3.72 -1.88 6.34
C THR A 71 3.33 -2.54 7.66
N ALA A 72 3.97 -3.65 8.02
CA ALA A 72 3.73 -4.33 9.29
C ALA A 72 4.03 -3.42 10.48
N GLN A 73 5.12 -2.66 10.39
CA GLN A 73 5.51 -1.72 11.42
C GLN A 73 4.52 -0.56 11.58
N ASP A 74 4.06 0.03 10.49
CA ASP A 74 3.10 1.14 10.52
C ASP A 74 1.75 0.69 11.11
N LEU A 75 1.28 -0.53 10.82
CA LEU A 75 0.07 -1.10 11.39
C LEU A 75 0.22 -1.37 12.90
N LEU A 76 1.34 -1.95 13.33
CA LEU A 76 1.60 -2.24 14.74
C LEU A 76 1.86 -0.98 15.57
N ALA A 77 2.40 0.09 14.97
CA ALA A 77 2.71 1.35 15.64
C ALA A 77 1.45 2.04 16.21
N VAL A 78 0.28 1.83 15.61
CA VAL A 78 -1.00 2.33 16.15
C VAL A 78 -1.26 1.80 17.57
N HIS A 79 -0.76 0.62 17.89
CA HIS A 79 -0.93 -0.01 19.20
C HIS A 79 0.22 0.28 20.17
N SER A 80 1.31 0.87 19.72
CA SER A 80 2.49 1.16 20.55
C SER A 80 2.24 2.24 21.60
N SER A 81 1.34 3.19 21.30
CA SER A 81 0.97 4.30 22.21
C SER A 81 0.11 3.86 23.40
N ARG A 82 -0.47 2.64 23.36
CA ARG A 82 -1.27 2.12 24.48
C ARG A 82 -0.37 1.59 25.60
N LYS A 83 -0.74 1.84 26.85
CA LYS A 83 -0.05 1.28 28.03
C LYS A 83 0.00 -0.24 27.95
N HIS A 84 1.09 -0.82 28.42
CA HIS A 84 1.35 -2.27 28.33
C HIS A 84 0.21 -3.13 28.92
N ALA A 85 -0.37 -2.67 30.05
CA ALA A 85 -1.49 -3.32 30.73
C ALA A 85 -2.81 -3.30 29.93
N GLU A 86 -2.96 -2.38 28.99
CA GLU A 86 -4.18 -2.22 28.17
C GLU A 86 -4.10 -2.98 26.82
N ARG A 87 -2.94 -3.64 26.55
CA ARG A 87 -2.73 -4.34 25.28
C ARG A 87 -3.38 -5.72 25.34
N PRO A 88 -4.20 -6.09 24.34
CA PRO A 88 -4.65 -7.46 24.18
C PRO A 88 -3.46 -8.42 24.07
N THR A 89 -3.54 -9.58 24.72
CA THR A 89 -2.50 -10.64 24.66
C THR A 89 -2.13 -11.05 23.23
N SER A 90 -3.11 -11.03 22.31
CA SER A 90 -2.89 -11.27 20.88
C SER A 90 -1.95 -10.28 20.22
N ILE A 91 -1.95 -9.01 20.60
CA ILE A 91 -1.03 -7.99 20.06
C ILE A 91 0.37 -8.17 20.64
N GLY A 92 0.50 -8.56 21.92
CA GLY A 92 1.79 -8.88 22.50
C GLY A 92 2.54 -9.96 21.71
N GLY A 93 1.84 -11.04 21.33
CA GLY A 93 2.39 -12.08 20.47
C GLY A 93 2.79 -11.59 19.08
N LEU A 94 1.98 -10.71 18.46
CA LEU A 94 2.31 -10.11 17.16
C LEU A 94 3.53 -9.18 17.22
N ILE A 95 3.71 -8.44 18.31
CA ILE A 95 4.90 -7.61 18.52
C ILE A 95 6.16 -8.49 18.63
N THR A 96 6.06 -9.62 19.34
CA THR A 96 7.17 -10.57 19.45
C THR A 96 7.48 -11.18 18.06
N ALA A 97 6.46 -11.59 17.30
CA ALA A 97 6.63 -12.08 15.93
C ALA A 97 7.25 -11.01 15.02
N PHE A 98 6.86 -9.75 15.16
CA PHE A 98 7.42 -8.64 14.41
C PHE A 98 8.91 -8.40 14.76
N ARG A 99 9.31 -8.52 16.03
CA ARG A 99 10.73 -8.44 16.41
C ARG A 99 11.56 -9.53 15.75
N ALA A 100 11.04 -10.76 15.72
CA ALA A 100 11.69 -11.86 14.99
C ALA A 100 11.78 -11.57 13.49
N ALA A 101 10.73 -10.99 12.89
CA ALA A 101 10.72 -10.59 11.48
C ALA A 101 11.77 -9.51 11.17
N VAL A 102 12.00 -8.55 12.07
CA VAL A 102 13.04 -7.52 11.92
C VAL A 102 14.43 -8.16 11.85
N GLN A 103 14.75 -9.05 12.78
CA GLN A 103 16.03 -9.74 12.81
C GLN A 103 16.21 -10.65 11.58
N LEU A 104 15.14 -11.35 11.19
CA LEU A 104 15.12 -12.15 9.97
C LEU A 104 15.47 -11.31 8.74
N VAL A 105 14.85 -10.15 8.58
CA VAL A 105 15.11 -9.24 7.46
C VAL A 105 16.56 -8.75 7.43
N GLU A 106 17.20 -8.56 8.58
CA GLU A 106 18.62 -8.22 8.67
C GLU A 106 19.52 -9.37 8.18
N ALA A 107 19.26 -10.59 8.66
CA ALA A 107 19.98 -11.79 8.22
C ALA A 107 19.78 -12.07 6.72
N VAL A 108 18.55 -11.96 6.23
CA VAL A 108 18.23 -12.09 4.79
C VAL A 108 18.94 -11.05 3.95
N THR A 109 19.00 -9.79 4.43
CA THR A 109 19.73 -8.72 3.72
C THR A 109 21.22 -9.05 3.61
N ALA A 110 21.82 -9.58 4.67
CA ALA A 110 23.22 -10.01 4.63
C ALA A 110 23.46 -11.15 3.62
N LEU A 111 22.58 -12.16 3.61
CA LEU A 111 22.64 -13.27 2.65
C LEU A 111 22.46 -12.81 1.20
N MET A 112 21.60 -11.85 0.97
CA MET A 112 21.43 -11.27 -0.38
C MET A 112 22.66 -10.48 -0.84
N VAL A 113 23.37 -9.82 0.07
CA VAL A 113 24.65 -9.12 -0.22
C VAL A 113 25.77 -10.15 -0.51
N GLU A 114 25.77 -11.30 0.16
CA GLU A 114 26.70 -12.42 -0.16
C GLU A 114 26.50 -12.93 -1.61
N GLY A 115 25.29 -12.78 -2.18
CA GLY A 115 25.01 -13.00 -3.60
C GLY A 115 25.11 -14.45 -4.06
N ARG A 116 25.04 -15.43 -3.15
CA ARG A 116 25.13 -16.86 -3.47
C ARG A 116 23.73 -17.48 -3.54
N PRO A 117 23.48 -18.43 -4.47
CA PRO A 117 22.27 -19.23 -4.44
C PRO A 117 22.22 -20.06 -3.14
N LEU A 118 21.03 -20.13 -2.54
CA LEU A 118 20.84 -20.75 -1.23
C LEU A 118 20.14 -22.11 -1.35
N PRO A 119 20.49 -23.09 -0.49
CA PRO A 119 19.81 -24.37 -0.43
C PRO A 119 18.33 -24.23 -0.07
N PRO A 120 17.45 -25.14 -0.54
CA PRO A 120 16.01 -25.10 -0.22
C PRO A 120 15.69 -25.12 1.28
N ALA A 121 16.54 -25.76 2.08
CA ALA A 121 16.40 -25.78 3.55
C ALA A 121 16.51 -24.37 4.16
N VAL A 122 17.44 -23.54 3.67
CA VAL A 122 17.61 -22.15 4.10
C VAL A 122 16.44 -21.28 3.63
N VAL A 123 15.98 -21.48 2.39
CA VAL A 123 14.87 -20.72 1.80
C VAL A 123 13.57 -20.90 2.61
N ARG A 124 13.35 -22.07 3.19
CA ARG A 124 12.14 -22.39 3.98
C ARG A 124 12.17 -21.87 5.42
N VAL A 125 13.31 -21.38 5.91
CA VAL A 125 13.45 -20.90 7.29
C VAL A 125 12.45 -19.82 7.66
N PRO A 126 12.16 -18.79 6.82
CA PRO A 126 11.14 -17.80 7.14
C PRO A 126 9.76 -18.41 7.40
N ALA A 127 9.31 -19.37 6.59
CA ALA A 127 8.02 -20.05 6.79
C ALA A 127 8.00 -20.85 8.11
N LEU A 128 9.07 -21.55 8.44
CA LEU A 128 9.21 -22.29 9.71
C LEU A 128 9.19 -21.34 10.91
N LEU A 129 9.85 -20.19 10.82
CA LEU A 129 9.81 -19.14 11.85
C LEU A 129 8.40 -18.57 12.00
N ALA A 130 7.74 -18.24 10.89
CA ALA A 130 6.36 -17.72 10.91
C ALA A 130 5.42 -18.68 11.65
N ALA A 131 5.50 -19.98 11.35
CA ALA A 131 4.68 -21.00 12.01
C ALA A 131 4.92 -21.07 13.54
N ARG A 132 6.14 -20.76 13.99
CA ARG A 132 6.51 -20.78 15.42
C ARG A 132 6.13 -19.52 16.17
N VAL A 133 6.31 -18.33 15.56
CA VAL A 133 6.23 -17.06 16.29
C VAL A 133 4.94 -16.30 16.05
N VAL A 134 4.23 -16.54 14.94
CA VAL A 134 2.98 -15.85 14.66
C VAL A 134 1.82 -16.55 15.38
N PRO A 135 1.11 -15.85 16.29
CA PRO A 135 0.00 -16.47 17.02
C PRO A 135 -1.06 -17.03 16.06
N PRO A 136 -1.59 -18.24 16.31
CA PRO A 136 -2.67 -18.80 15.52
C PRO A 136 -3.92 -17.93 15.63
N VAL A 137 -4.76 -17.93 14.60
CA VAL A 137 -6.11 -17.36 14.71
C VAL A 137 -6.85 -18.22 15.73
N ARG A 138 -7.26 -17.64 16.87
CA ARG A 138 -7.95 -18.34 17.93
C ARG A 138 -9.11 -19.15 17.36
N ALA A 139 -8.99 -20.48 17.40
CA ALA A 139 -10.13 -21.34 17.39
C ALA A 139 -10.97 -21.02 18.64
N ARG A 140 -12.29 -20.96 18.52
CA ARG A 140 -13.23 -20.63 19.62
C ARG A 140 -13.22 -21.60 20.82
N CYS A 141 -12.47 -22.70 20.72
CA CYS A 141 -12.23 -23.62 21.83
C CYS A 141 -10.74 -23.66 22.15
N PRO A 142 -10.31 -23.42 23.40
CA PRO A 142 -9.00 -23.85 23.81
C PRO A 142 -8.96 -25.37 23.68
N ALA A 143 -8.23 -25.90 22.69
CA ALA A 143 -7.88 -27.31 22.75
C ALA A 143 -7.14 -27.54 24.07
N PRO A 144 -7.47 -28.62 24.83
CA PRO A 144 -6.71 -28.94 26.02
C PRO A 144 -5.25 -29.11 25.61
N GLU A 145 -4.34 -28.37 26.25
CA GLU A 145 -2.90 -28.53 26.04
C GLU A 145 -2.59 -30.02 26.25
N PRO A 146 -1.98 -30.69 25.27
CA PRO A 146 -1.54 -32.05 25.49
C PRO A 146 -0.46 -32.02 26.59
N ALA A 147 -0.75 -32.59 27.73
CA ALA A 147 0.09 -32.65 28.93
C ALA A 147 1.48 -33.29 28.74
N GLY A 148 1.89 -33.57 27.52
CA GLY A 148 3.18 -34.18 27.17
C GLY A 148 4.25 -33.29 26.56
N HIS A 149 3.95 -32.02 26.23
CA HIS A 149 4.89 -31.14 25.52
C HIS A 149 5.78 -30.27 26.43
N ALA A 150 5.61 -30.36 27.76
CA ALA A 150 6.41 -29.55 28.68
C ALA A 150 7.88 -29.96 28.81
N LEU A 151 8.25 -31.15 28.37
CA LEU A 151 9.60 -31.68 28.49
C LEU A 151 10.52 -31.51 27.26
N GLU A 152 9.98 -30.99 26.13
CA GLU A 152 10.78 -30.75 24.91
C GLU A 152 11.17 -29.27 24.72
N LEU A 153 10.76 -28.38 25.62
CA LEU A 153 10.95 -26.92 25.52
C LEU A 153 12.38 -26.45 25.90
N ASP A 154 13.25 -27.32 26.41
CA ASP A 154 14.58 -26.95 26.88
C ASP A 154 15.69 -27.12 25.83
N ARG A 155 15.41 -27.70 24.67
CA ARG A 155 16.38 -27.77 23.57
C ARG A 155 16.17 -26.60 22.61
N GLU A 156 17.16 -25.70 22.51
CA GLU A 156 17.18 -24.69 21.45
C GLU A 156 17.05 -25.39 20.10
N PRO A 157 16.09 -25.01 19.25
CA PRO A 157 15.86 -25.70 17.98
C PRO A 157 17.08 -25.56 17.09
N GLU A 158 17.57 -26.69 16.59
CA GLU A 158 18.73 -26.74 15.71
C GLU A 158 18.29 -26.26 14.30
N PRO A 159 19.04 -25.33 13.68
CA PRO A 159 18.70 -24.86 12.34
C PRO A 159 18.91 -26.00 11.32
N PRO A 160 18.03 -26.13 10.31
CA PRO A 160 18.08 -27.19 9.30
C PRO A 160 19.19 -26.96 8.24
N PHE A 161 20.26 -26.24 8.60
CA PHE A 161 21.36 -25.90 7.70
C PHE A 161 22.66 -25.64 8.49
N THR A 162 23.80 -25.74 7.83
CA THR A 162 25.12 -25.36 8.37
C THR A 162 25.36 -23.87 8.25
N ALA A 163 25.92 -23.26 9.30
CA ALA A 163 26.09 -21.80 9.39
C ALA A 163 27.53 -21.37 8.98
N ASP A 164 27.89 -21.59 7.72
CA ASP A 164 29.25 -21.40 7.19
C ASP A 164 29.56 -19.92 6.90
N THR A 165 28.57 -19.11 6.56
CA THR A 165 28.75 -17.68 6.26
C THR A 165 28.22 -16.77 7.38
N PRO A 166 28.65 -15.50 7.44
CA PRO A 166 28.11 -14.53 8.42
C PRO A 166 26.60 -14.42 8.37
N GLY A 167 26.00 -14.35 7.16
CA GLY A 167 24.57 -14.28 6.97
C GLY A 167 23.85 -15.54 7.46
N LEU A 168 24.41 -16.75 7.19
CA LEU A 168 23.86 -18.01 7.70
C LEU A 168 23.97 -18.10 9.22
N ARG A 169 25.06 -17.61 9.83
CA ARG A 169 25.20 -17.56 11.29
C ARG A 169 24.14 -16.66 11.92
N ALA A 170 23.91 -15.48 11.35
CA ALA A 170 22.86 -14.58 11.81
C ALA A 170 21.46 -15.21 11.66
N LEU A 171 21.19 -15.88 10.54
CA LEU A 171 19.92 -16.58 10.33
C LEU A 171 19.73 -17.74 11.32
N ALA A 172 20.80 -18.48 11.65
CA ALA A 172 20.77 -19.55 12.64
C ALA A 172 20.49 -19.00 14.05
N GLU A 173 21.05 -17.84 14.40
CA GLU A 173 20.78 -17.16 15.67
C GLU A 173 19.31 -16.74 15.79
N VAL A 174 18.75 -16.13 14.73
CA VAL A 174 17.33 -15.79 14.68
C VAL A 174 16.45 -17.03 14.79
N TYR A 175 16.83 -18.14 14.17
CA TYR A 175 16.10 -19.40 14.23
C TYR A 175 16.09 -19.99 15.65
N ARG A 176 17.21 -19.95 16.39
CA ARG A 176 17.30 -20.44 17.77
C ARG A 176 16.53 -19.55 18.75
N ALA A 177 16.70 -18.23 18.63
CA ALA A 177 16.19 -17.27 19.60
C ALA A 177 15.48 -16.06 18.94
N PRO A 178 14.30 -16.29 18.33
CA PRO A 178 13.60 -15.25 17.60
C PRO A 178 13.16 -14.09 18.51
N GLY A 179 13.55 -12.87 18.15
CA GLY A 179 13.12 -11.65 18.83
C GLY A 179 13.85 -11.28 20.13
N ARG A 180 14.89 -12.06 20.55
CA ARG A 180 15.58 -11.83 21.85
C ARG A 180 16.39 -10.55 21.92
N SER A 181 16.97 -10.07 20.83
CA SER A 181 17.92 -8.94 20.86
C SER A 181 17.29 -7.55 20.73
N LEU A 182 15.97 -7.46 20.51
CA LEU A 182 15.27 -6.20 20.35
C LEU A 182 14.30 -5.95 21.50
N SER A 183 14.50 -4.86 22.24
CA SER A 183 13.59 -4.40 23.30
C SER A 183 12.50 -3.47 22.76
N LEU A 184 12.69 -2.91 21.56
CA LEU A 184 11.84 -1.87 21.01
C LEU A 184 10.44 -2.36 20.64
N LEU A 185 9.49 -1.55 21.06
CA LEU A 185 8.16 -1.48 20.47
C LEU A 185 8.25 -0.69 19.16
N PRO A 186 7.40 -1.02 18.16
CA PRO A 186 7.29 -0.18 16.98
C PRO A 186 6.93 1.25 17.42
N ASP A 187 7.80 2.22 17.23
CA ASP A 187 7.44 3.62 17.43
C ASP A 187 6.33 4.01 16.45
N PRO A 188 5.33 4.78 16.90
CA PRO A 188 4.36 5.34 16.00
C PRO A 188 5.12 6.11 14.91
N PRO A 189 4.68 5.99 13.64
CA PRO A 189 5.26 6.79 12.60
C PRO A 189 5.19 8.24 13.07
N ALA A 190 6.30 8.97 12.99
CA ALA A 190 6.28 10.41 13.13
C ALA A 190 5.46 10.95 11.95
N TYR A 191 4.15 10.92 12.10
CA TYR A 191 3.20 11.49 11.16
C TYR A 191 3.38 13.01 11.27
N ALA A 192 4.38 13.51 10.59
CA ALA A 192 4.35 14.90 10.19
C ALA A 192 3.18 14.99 9.17
N GLY A 193 1.98 15.13 9.69
CA GLY A 193 0.79 15.35 8.88
C GLY A 193 1.08 16.48 7.89
N PRO A 194 0.46 16.50 6.71
CA PRO A 194 0.68 17.56 5.75
C PRO A 194 0.48 18.89 6.47
N ARG A 195 1.38 19.83 6.24
CA ARG A 195 1.34 21.16 6.85
C ARG A 195 -0.04 21.79 6.59
N LEU A 196 -0.56 22.56 7.52
CA LEU A 196 -1.86 23.23 7.36
C LEU A 196 -1.94 24.00 6.02
N SER A 197 -0.83 24.64 5.61
CA SER A 197 -0.68 25.30 4.32
C SER A 197 -0.92 24.38 3.13
N ASP A 198 -0.43 23.13 3.19
CA ASP A 198 -0.59 22.17 2.09
C ASP A 198 -2.03 21.65 2.02
N ARG A 199 -2.67 21.45 3.19
CA ARG A 199 -4.09 21.08 3.27
C ARG A 199 -4.99 22.20 2.74
N LEU A 200 -4.73 23.43 3.15
CA LEU A 200 -5.50 24.60 2.70
C LEU A 200 -5.34 24.83 1.19
N ARG A 201 -4.11 24.74 0.68
CA ARG A 201 -3.83 24.84 -0.75
C ARG A 201 -4.56 23.75 -1.54
N PHE A 202 -4.55 22.51 -1.05
CA PHE A 202 -5.29 21.42 -1.68
C PHE A 202 -6.79 21.69 -1.67
N ALA A 203 -7.34 22.12 -0.53
CA ALA A 203 -8.77 22.44 -0.41
C ALA A 203 -9.19 23.58 -1.36
N LEU A 204 -8.37 24.63 -1.47
CA LEU A 204 -8.61 25.75 -2.38
C LEU A 204 -8.57 25.32 -3.85
N LEU A 205 -7.61 24.48 -4.24
CA LEU A 205 -7.52 23.96 -5.60
C LEU A 205 -8.68 23.03 -5.94
N LEU A 206 -9.00 22.10 -5.03
CA LEU A 206 -10.14 21.21 -5.21
C LEU A 206 -11.44 22.01 -5.28
N GLY A 207 -11.67 22.93 -4.34
CA GLY A 207 -12.85 23.79 -4.31
C GLY A 207 -12.97 24.67 -5.55
N GLY A 208 -11.87 25.29 -5.98
CA GLY A 208 -11.81 26.11 -7.19
C GLY A 208 -12.11 25.30 -8.47
N CYS A 209 -11.50 24.12 -8.61
CA CYS A 209 -11.78 23.22 -9.75
C CYS A 209 -13.24 22.73 -9.75
N THR A 210 -13.78 22.40 -8.58
CA THR A 210 -15.17 21.94 -8.44
C THR A 210 -16.16 23.06 -8.75
N LEU A 211 -15.87 24.29 -8.29
CA LEU A 211 -16.66 25.47 -8.61
C LEU A 211 -16.63 25.78 -10.12
N ALA A 212 -15.44 25.78 -10.73
CA ALA A 212 -15.31 25.96 -12.17
C ALA A 212 -16.09 24.89 -12.95
N ALA A 213 -16.02 23.63 -12.51
CA ALA A 213 -16.80 22.55 -13.09
C ALA A 213 -18.32 22.77 -12.94
N ALA A 214 -18.77 23.25 -11.79
CA ALA A 214 -20.19 23.57 -11.57
C ALA A 214 -20.67 24.71 -12.48
N VAL A 215 -19.86 25.77 -12.66
CA VAL A 215 -20.14 26.86 -13.59
C VAL A 215 -20.21 26.36 -15.03
N VAL A 216 -19.24 25.53 -15.47
CA VAL A 216 -19.26 24.95 -16.82
C VAL A 216 -20.49 24.06 -17.01
N ALA A 217 -20.84 23.23 -16.02
CA ALA A 217 -22.03 22.37 -16.07
C ALA A 217 -23.33 23.23 -16.19
N TYR A 218 -23.40 24.32 -15.44
CA TYR A 218 -24.52 25.27 -15.53
C TYR A 218 -24.64 25.90 -16.92
N LEU A 219 -23.51 26.33 -17.50
CA LEU A 219 -23.49 26.93 -18.84
C LEU A 219 -23.82 25.95 -19.97
N LEU A 220 -23.45 24.69 -19.81
CA LEU A 220 -23.75 23.63 -20.79
C LEU A 220 -25.20 23.18 -20.78
N HIS A 221 -25.98 23.52 -19.74
CA HIS A 221 -27.41 23.14 -19.58
C HIS A 221 -27.64 21.62 -19.81
N GLY A 222 -26.62 20.79 -19.53
CA GLY A 222 -26.70 19.35 -19.74
C GLY A 222 -27.63 18.66 -18.74
N PRO A 223 -28.27 17.56 -19.14
CA PRO A 223 -29.02 16.74 -18.20
C PRO A 223 -28.05 16.18 -17.17
N ARG A 224 -28.31 16.33 -15.87
CA ARG A 224 -27.45 15.87 -14.78
C ARG A 224 -26.08 16.58 -14.64
N GLY A 225 -26.06 17.90 -14.78
CA GLY A 225 -24.86 18.74 -14.68
C GLY A 225 -23.97 18.51 -13.43
N TYR A 226 -24.48 17.87 -12.36
CA TYR A 226 -23.72 17.51 -11.18
C TYR A 226 -22.63 16.45 -11.44
N TRP A 227 -22.67 15.73 -12.56
CA TRP A 227 -21.66 14.72 -12.89
C TRP A 227 -20.28 15.30 -13.15
N LEU A 228 -20.22 16.49 -13.71
CA LEU A 228 -18.96 17.16 -14.03
C LEU A 228 -18.19 17.55 -12.76
N PRO A 229 -18.74 18.29 -11.79
CA PRO A 229 -18.05 18.59 -10.54
C PRO A 229 -17.75 17.34 -9.71
N MET A 230 -18.61 16.33 -9.72
CA MET A 230 -18.34 15.03 -9.08
C MET A 230 -17.13 14.33 -9.70
N THR A 231 -17.02 14.35 -11.03
CA THR A 231 -15.87 13.74 -11.74
C THR A 231 -14.56 14.47 -11.41
N VAL A 232 -14.58 15.81 -11.31
CA VAL A 232 -13.43 16.61 -10.86
C VAL A 232 -13.02 16.20 -9.45
N ALA A 233 -13.96 16.04 -8.52
CA ALA A 233 -13.65 15.61 -7.15
C ALA A 233 -13.00 14.21 -7.09
N PHE A 234 -13.41 13.28 -7.96
CA PHE A 234 -12.78 11.97 -8.06
C PHE A 234 -11.40 11.98 -8.71
N LEU A 235 -11.12 12.89 -9.63
CA LEU A 235 -9.83 13.04 -10.27
C LEU A 235 -8.80 13.72 -9.36
N TYR A 236 -9.21 14.73 -8.61
CA TYR A 236 -8.32 15.56 -7.80
C TYR A 236 -8.18 15.05 -6.37
N LYS A 237 -7.49 13.90 -6.19
CA LYS A 237 -7.17 13.34 -4.87
C LYS A 237 -5.70 13.54 -4.53
N PRO A 238 -5.33 13.89 -3.26
CA PRO A 238 -3.95 14.20 -2.89
C PRO A 238 -3.02 12.98 -2.87
N ASP A 239 -3.57 11.78 -2.66
CA ASP A 239 -2.78 10.61 -2.23
C ASP A 239 -2.61 9.53 -3.30
N LEU A 240 -3.21 9.69 -4.48
CA LEU A 240 -3.32 8.62 -5.47
C LEU A 240 -2.55 8.91 -6.76
N GLY A 241 -1.23 8.77 -6.76
CA GLY A 241 -0.42 8.72 -7.97
C GLY A 241 -0.52 9.93 -8.92
N PRO A 242 0.04 9.87 -10.11
CA PRO A 242 0.09 10.97 -11.06
C PRO A 242 -1.33 11.34 -11.54
N VAL A 243 -1.63 12.64 -11.51
CA VAL A 243 -2.94 13.18 -11.92
C VAL A 243 -3.22 12.89 -13.39
N PHE A 244 -2.19 12.99 -14.24
CA PHE A 244 -2.30 12.70 -15.68
C PHE A 244 -2.72 11.25 -15.94
N GLY A 245 -2.04 10.29 -15.34
CA GLY A 245 -2.38 8.85 -15.51
C GLY A 245 -3.80 8.54 -15.04
N ARG A 246 -4.27 9.19 -13.96
CA ARG A 246 -5.65 9.05 -13.50
C ARG A 246 -6.66 9.65 -14.46
N ALA A 247 -6.40 10.85 -14.98
CA ALA A 247 -7.27 11.50 -15.94
C ALA A 247 -7.41 10.63 -17.20
N LEU A 248 -6.30 10.14 -17.74
CA LEU A 248 -6.30 9.24 -18.89
C LEU A 248 -7.06 7.94 -18.62
N ASN A 249 -6.74 7.26 -17.53
CA ASN A 249 -7.43 6.02 -17.13
C ASN A 249 -8.92 6.23 -16.88
N ARG A 250 -9.32 7.41 -16.35
CA ARG A 250 -10.72 7.77 -16.17
C ARG A 250 -11.43 7.93 -17.52
N CYS A 251 -10.83 8.64 -18.46
CA CYS A 251 -11.38 8.81 -19.81
C CYS A 251 -11.50 7.45 -20.51
N LEU A 252 -10.43 6.65 -20.54
CA LEU A 252 -10.43 5.33 -21.17
C LEU A 252 -11.49 4.40 -20.55
N GLY A 253 -11.55 4.33 -19.23
CA GLY A 253 -12.53 3.50 -18.54
C GLY A 253 -13.98 3.96 -18.78
N THR A 254 -14.22 5.27 -18.86
CA THR A 254 -15.55 5.81 -19.17
C THR A 254 -15.96 5.51 -20.62
N VAL A 255 -15.08 5.73 -21.59
CA VAL A 255 -15.37 5.43 -23.02
C VAL A 255 -15.64 3.96 -23.21
N ALA A 256 -14.79 3.08 -22.67
CA ALA A 256 -15.00 1.64 -22.73
C ALA A 256 -16.31 1.22 -22.03
N GLY A 257 -16.62 1.83 -20.87
CA GLY A 257 -17.85 1.56 -20.12
C GLY A 257 -19.10 1.96 -20.91
N VAL A 258 -19.09 3.14 -21.53
CA VAL A 258 -20.19 3.60 -22.39
C VAL A 258 -20.38 2.65 -23.59
N GLY A 259 -19.29 2.23 -24.23
CA GLY A 259 -19.35 1.21 -25.30
C GLY A 259 -19.94 -0.10 -24.84
N MET A 260 -19.57 -0.58 -23.63
CA MET A 260 -20.13 -1.80 -23.05
C MET A 260 -21.61 -1.66 -22.73
N VAL A 261 -22.06 -0.50 -22.21
CA VAL A 261 -23.49 -0.22 -21.97
C VAL A 261 -24.29 -0.31 -23.28
N ALA A 262 -23.77 0.22 -24.39
CA ALA A 262 -24.41 0.10 -25.68
C ALA A 262 -24.56 -1.37 -26.13
N VAL A 263 -23.54 -2.19 -25.89
CA VAL A 263 -23.56 -3.64 -26.17
C VAL A 263 -24.58 -4.36 -25.28
N VAL A 264 -24.57 -4.08 -23.98
CA VAL A 264 -25.51 -4.65 -23.01
C VAL A 264 -26.96 -4.30 -23.37
N ALA A 265 -27.23 -3.03 -23.72
CA ALA A 265 -28.56 -2.58 -24.10
C ALA A 265 -29.08 -3.24 -25.40
N TRP A 266 -28.17 -3.73 -26.26
CA TRP A 266 -28.53 -4.45 -27.48
C TRP A 266 -28.73 -5.96 -27.25
N LEU A 267 -27.90 -6.57 -26.35
CA LEU A 267 -27.89 -8.02 -26.18
C LEU A 267 -28.74 -8.55 -25.03
N VAL A 268 -29.08 -7.70 -24.05
CA VAL A 268 -29.63 -8.14 -22.78
C VAL A 268 -31.04 -7.57 -22.57
N PRO A 269 -32.08 -8.27 -23.01
CA PRO A 269 -33.47 -7.91 -22.70
C PRO A 269 -33.86 -8.41 -21.31
N GLY A 270 -34.44 -7.54 -20.47
CA GLY A 270 -35.08 -7.91 -19.23
C GLY A 270 -34.35 -7.50 -17.95
N GLN A 271 -35.14 -7.14 -16.94
CA GLN A 271 -34.65 -6.56 -15.69
C GLN A 271 -33.74 -7.49 -14.87
N TRP A 272 -34.02 -8.80 -14.84
CA TRP A 272 -33.21 -9.77 -14.12
C TRP A 272 -31.80 -9.93 -14.68
N ALA A 273 -31.68 -9.86 -16.01
CA ALA A 273 -30.38 -9.92 -16.66
C ALA A 273 -29.54 -8.65 -16.39
N LEU A 274 -30.17 -7.50 -16.29
CA LEU A 274 -29.52 -6.24 -15.91
C LEU A 274 -29.00 -6.28 -14.46
N ILE A 275 -29.71 -6.93 -13.53
CA ILE A 275 -29.22 -7.16 -12.16
C ILE A 275 -27.93 -8.01 -12.18
N LEU A 276 -27.91 -9.07 -12.97
CA LEU A 276 -26.71 -9.90 -13.14
C LEU A 276 -25.55 -9.11 -13.74
N VAL A 277 -25.82 -8.30 -14.76
CA VAL A 277 -24.82 -7.38 -15.34
C VAL A 277 -24.27 -6.42 -14.29
N ALA A 278 -25.14 -5.79 -13.49
CA ALA A 278 -24.70 -4.91 -12.40
C ALA A 278 -23.82 -5.65 -11.38
N ALA A 279 -24.17 -6.88 -11.00
CA ALA A 279 -23.37 -7.70 -10.09
C ALA A 279 -21.99 -8.05 -10.66
N VAL A 280 -21.91 -8.47 -11.93
CA VAL A 280 -20.65 -8.81 -12.62
C VAL A 280 -19.75 -7.57 -12.72
N PHE A 281 -20.28 -6.44 -13.18
CA PHE A 281 -19.49 -5.20 -13.29
C PHE A 281 -19.18 -4.57 -11.93
N GLY A 282 -19.96 -4.86 -10.89
CA GLY A 282 -19.64 -4.59 -9.50
C GLY A 282 -18.38 -5.33 -9.04
N ALA A 283 -18.28 -6.61 -9.37
CA ALA A 283 -17.09 -7.41 -9.09
C ALA A 283 -15.88 -6.90 -9.89
N VAL A 284 -16.06 -6.53 -11.17
CA VAL A 284 -15.01 -5.92 -12.01
C VAL A 284 -14.54 -4.60 -11.43
N MET A 285 -15.46 -3.74 -10.97
CA MET A 285 -15.12 -2.48 -10.30
C MET A 285 -14.29 -2.72 -9.02
N ALA A 286 -14.72 -3.66 -8.19
CA ALA A 286 -14.03 -4.00 -6.95
C ALA A 286 -12.63 -4.57 -7.20
N ALA A 287 -12.49 -5.47 -8.19
CA ALA A 287 -11.18 -5.97 -8.63
C ALA A 287 -10.31 -4.83 -9.20
N GLY A 288 -10.90 -3.94 -9.99
CA GLY A 288 -10.22 -2.80 -10.60
C GLY A 288 -9.59 -1.84 -9.58
N VAL A 289 -10.23 -1.63 -8.43
CA VAL A 289 -9.65 -0.83 -7.34
C VAL A 289 -8.28 -1.36 -6.91
N ARG A 290 -8.10 -2.67 -6.99
CA ARG A 290 -6.88 -3.36 -6.53
C ARG A 290 -5.80 -3.45 -7.62
N TYR A 291 -6.19 -3.54 -8.90
CA TYR A 291 -5.28 -3.82 -10.01
C TYR A 291 -5.07 -2.63 -10.94
N HIS A 292 -6.12 -1.96 -11.35
CA HIS A 292 -6.01 -0.89 -12.34
C HIS A 292 -7.19 0.10 -12.30
N TYR A 293 -6.90 1.39 -12.16
CA TYR A 293 -7.94 2.43 -12.01
C TYR A 293 -8.91 2.51 -13.21
N ALA A 294 -8.43 2.28 -14.44
CA ALA A 294 -9.30 2.27 -15.62
C ALA A 294 -10.35 1.16 -15.54
N LEU A 295 -10.00 -0.03 -15.05
CA LEU A 295 -10.92 -1.15 -14.88
C LEU A 295 -12.00 -0.85 -13.82
N SER A 296 -11.61 -0.19 -12.73
CA SER A 296 -12.58 0.28 -11.73
C SER A 296 -13.56 1.31 -12.31
N THR A 297 -13.05 2.25 -13.11
CA THR A 297 -13.88 3.25 -13.78
C THR A 297 -14.80 2.65 -14.82
N PHE A 298 -14.33 1.67 -15.58
CA PHE A 298 -15.10 0.91 -16.55
C PHE A 298 -16.30 0.21 -15.88
N GLY A 299 -16.05 -0.58 -14.83
CA GLY A 299 -17.12 -1.24 -14.08
C GLY A 299 -18.11 -0.27 -13.46
N LEU A 300 -17.62 0.83 -12.86
CA LEU A 300 -18.46 1.88 -12.28
C LEU A 300 -19.37 2.51 -13.34
N THR A 301 -18.85 2.81 -14.54
CA THR A 301 -19.64 3.43 -15.61
C THR A 301 -20.77 2.51 -16.04
N VAL A 302 -20.50 1.21 -16.24
CA VAL A 302 -21.54 0.24 -16.62
C VAL A 302 -22.62 0.16 -15.53
N ILE A 303 -22.25 0.03 -14.26
CA ILE A 303 -23.21 -0.04 -13.15
C ILE A 303 -24.11 1.21 -13.11
N VAL A 304 -23.52 2.40 -13.21
CA VAL A 304 -24.26 3.65 -13.16
C VAL A 304 -25.31 3.70 -14.27
N PHE A 305 -24.96 3.30 -15.49
CA PHE A 305 -25.92 3.31 -16.60
C PHE A 305 -26.97 2.22 -16.50
N VAL A 306 -26.62 1.03 -15.98
CA VAL A 306 -27.62 -0.02 -15.67
C VAL A 306 -28.64 0.50 -14.66
N PHE A 307 -28.22 1.21 -13.61
CA PHE A 307 -29.16 1.82 -12.66
C PHE A 307 -30.00 2.95 -13.27
N ILE A 308 -29.43 3.73 -14.21
CA ILE A 308 -30.18 4.75 -14.93
C ILE A 308 -31.26 4.13 -15.82
N ASP A 309 -30.96 3.01 -16.51
CA ASP A 309 -31.92 2.27 -17.31
C ASP A 309 -33.06 1.71 -16.45
N PHE A 310 -32.77 1.22 -15.23
CA PHE A 310 -33.81 0.84 -14.24
C PHE A 310 -34.74 1.98 -13.86
N LEU A 311 -34.26 3.22 -13.84
CA LEU A 311 -35.04 4.41 -13.54
C LEU A 311 -35.85 4.93 -14.75
N GLY A 312 -35.74 4.27 -15.91
CA GLY A 312 -36.44 4.64 -17.13
C GLY A 312 -35.92 5.90 -17.82
N ASP A 313 -34.65 6.24 -17.55
CA ASP A 313 -34.04 7.46 -18.09
C ASP A 313 -33.29 7.20 -19.39
N ASP A 314 -33.21 8.20 -20.26
CA ASP A 314 -32.88 8.10 -21.67
C ASP A 314 -31.42 7.71 -21.98
N ARG A 315 -31.21 6.87 -23.00
CA ARG A 315 -29.88 6.52 -23.59
C ARG A 315 -29.13 7.73 -24.16
N GLN A 316 -29.78 8.89 -24.28
CA GLN A 316 -29.16 10.15 -24.68
C GLN A 316 -28.10 10.67 -23.72
N LEU A 317 -28.00 10.09 -22.50
CA LEU A 317 -27.00 10.43 -21.49
C LEU A 317 -25.61 9.86 -21.76
N LEU A 318 -25.45 8.87 -22.66
CA LEU A 318 -24.17 8.24 -22.94
C LEU A 318 -23.11 9.19 -23.51
N PRO A 319 -23.38 9.99 -24.54
CA PRO A 319 -22.38 10.93 -25.05
C PRO A 319 -22.09 12.09 -24.08
N SER A 320 -23.09 12.56 -23.32
CA SER A 320 -22.87 13.62 -22.33
C SER A 320 -21.89 13.17 -21.25
N ARG A 321 -21.95 11.91 -20.82
CA ARG A 321 -21.03 11.35 -19.81
C ARG A 321 -19.57 11.34 -20.27
N VAL A 322 -19.32 11.00 -21.53
CA VAL A 322 -17.96 11.02 -22.11
C VAL A 322 -17.47 12.48 -22.14
N LEU A 323 -18.29 13.39 -22.69
CA LEU A 323 -17.95 14.81 -22.80
C LEU A 323 -17.63 15.43 -21.42
N GLU A 324 -18.48 15.22 -20.44
CA GLU A 324 -18.28 15.72 -19.07
C GLU A 324 -17.00 15.15 -18.43
N THR A 325 -16.69 13.88 -18.69
CA THR A 325 -15.45 13.26 -18.18
C THR A 325 -14.22 13.88 -18.83
N VAL A 326 -14.25 14.16 -20.13
CA VAL A 326 -13.15 14.81 -20.85
C VAL A 326 -12.98 16.26 -20.38
N ILE A 327 -14.07 17.01 -20.21
CA ILE A 327 -14.02 18.40 -19.68
C ILE A 327 -13.46 18.39 -18.25
N ALA A 328 -13.92 17.48 -17.39
CA ALA A 328 -13.41 17.36 -16.03
C ALA A 328 -11.91 17.05 -16.02
N ALA A 329 -11.46 16.13 -16.88
CA ALA A 329 -10.05 15.80 -17.03
C ALA A 329 -9.23 17.02 -17.50
N ALA A 330 -9.72 17.74 -18.50
CA ALA A 330 -9.07 18.96 -19.00
C ALA A 330 -8.97 20.04 -17.91
N LEU A 331 -10.05 20.30 -17.17
CA LEU A 331 -10.06 21.26 -16.07
C LEU A 331 -9.03 20.90 -14.99
N VAL A 332 -9.02 19.66 -14.56
CA VAL A 332 -8.10 19.19 -13.52
C VAL A 332 -6.65 19.25 -14.00
N LEU A 333 -6.37 18.82 -15.23
CA LEU A 333 -5.02 18.87 -15.79
C LEU A 333 -4.55 20.31 -15.96
N THR A 334 -5.37 21.20 -16.51
CA THR A 334 -5.05 22.62 -16.65
C THR A 334 -4.74 23.25 -15.29
N ALA A 335 -5.60 23.04 -14.30
CA ALA A 335 -5.38 23.56 -12.95
C ALA A 335 -4.10 22.96 -12.33
N HIS A 336 -3.83 21.67 -12.54
CA HIS A 336 -2.65 21.01 -12.03
C HIS A 336 -1.36 21.56 -12.62
N PHE A 337 -1.30 21.66 -13.95
CA PHE A 337 -0.10 22.17 -14.64
C PHE A 337 0.10 23.66 -14.43
N LEU A 338 -0.95 24.45 -14.34
CA LEU A 338 -0.86 25.91 -14.11
C LEU A 338 -0.37 26.24 -12.69
N THR A 339 -0.78 25.44 -11.69
CA THR A 339 -0.49 25.73 -10.28
C THR A 339 0.77 25.02 -9.77
N ARG A 340 1.21 23.96 -10.43
CA ARG A 340 2.35 23.12 -9.99
C ARG A 340 3.20 22.56 -11.13
N PRO A 341 3.75 23.40 -12.03
CA PRO A 341 4.50 22.92 -13.19
C PRO A 341 5.71 22.03 -12.83
N ASP A 342 6.35 22.27 -11.65
CA ASP A 342 7.56 21.56 -11.21
C ASP A 342 7.43 20.84 -9.86
N SER A 343 6.23 20.75 -9.29
CA SER A 343 6.06 20.27 -7.90
C SER A 343 6.51 18.81 -7.69
N TRP A 344 6.41 17.95 -8.69
CA TRP A 344 6.82 16.57 -8.65
C TRP A 344 8.34 16.41 -8.78
N ARG A 345 9.01 17.25 -9.59
CA ARG A 345 10.49 17.28 -9.73
C ARG A 345 11.14 17.68 -8.41
N VAL A 346 10.75 18.82 -7.88
CA VAL A 346 11.26 19.33 -6.59
C VAL A 346 10.97 18.33 -5.47
N ARG A 347 9.83 17.68 -5.48
CA ARG A 347 9.48 16.67 -4.49
C ARG A 347 10.34 15.42 -4.60
N ALA A 348 10.60 14.91 -5.82
CA ALA A 348 11.49 13.77 -6.05
C ALA A 348 12.92 14.11 -5.60
N GLU A 349 13.47 15.26 -5.99
CA GLU A 349 14.80 15.70 -5.56
C GLU A 349 14.92 15.83 -4.03
N LEU A 350 13.92 16.42 -3.37
CA LEU A 350 13.90 16.56 -1.92
C LEU A 350 13.84 15.20 -1.21
N ARG A 351 13.04 14.24 -1.74
CA ARG A 351 12.95 12.88 -1.19
C ARG A 351 14.25 12.10 -1.38
N VAL A 352 14.86 12.19 -2.55
CA VAL A 352 16.18 11.58 -2.82
C VAL A 352 17.26 12.20 -1.91
N ALA A 353 17.29 13.51 -1.75
CA ALA A 353 18.23 14.16 -0.83
C ALA A 353 17.98 13.76 0.65
N ALA A 354 16.73 13.56 1.04
CA ALA A 354 16.42 13.06 2.39
C ALA A 354 16.88 11.61 2.57
N ALA A 355 16.70 10.75 1.57
CA ALA A 355 17.22 9.39 1.57
C ALA A 355 18.76 9.35 1.65
N ASP A 356 19.45 10.16 0.86
CA ASP A 356 20.92 10.29 0.92
C ASP A 356 21.42 10.69 2.33
N ARG A 357 20.75 11.64 2.98
CA ARG A 357 21.11 12.04 4.35
C ARG A 357 20.87 10.93 5.36
N ALA A 358 19.76 10.18 5.22
CA ALA A 358 19.39 9.12 6.13
C ALA A 358 20.36 7.92 6.03
N TRP A 359 20.70 7.47 4.80
CA TRP A 359 21.63 6.36 4.64
C TRP A 359 23.04 6.72 5.12
N ARG A 360 23.56 7.94 4.84
CA ARG A 360 24.86 8.41 5.34
C ARG A 360 24.90 8.50 6.87
N ARG A 361 23.77 8.83 7.50
CA ARG A 361 23.67 8.81 8.97
C ARG A 361 23.69 7.37 9.49
N TYR A 362 23.03 6.45 8.81
CA TYR A 362 23.04 5.03 9.14
C TYR A 362 24.45 4.45 8.98
N ASP A 363 25.11 4.68 7.85
CA ASP A 363 26.48 4.23 7.56
C ASP A 363 27.48 4.66 8.65
N ARG A 364 27.42 5.94 9.05
CA ARG A 364 28.37 6.49 10.04
C ARG A 364 28.13 6.02 11.46
N ARG A 365 26.87 5.80 11.86
CA ARG A 365 26.51 5.54 13.27
C ARG A 365 26.26 4.07 13.58
N ALA A 366 25.80 3.27 12.61
CA ALA A 366 25.40 1.89 12.85
C ALA A 366 26.48 0.99 13.47
N PRO A 367 27.77 1.11 13.10
CA PRO A 367 28.80 0.23 13.66
C PRO A 367 29.01 0.39 15.18
N ALA A 368 28.82 1.59 15.71
CA ALA A 368 29.00 1.89 17.14
C ALA A 368 27.67 1.99 17.92
N ALA A 369 26.54 1.86 17.24
CA ALA A 369 25.22 2.01 17.85
C ALA A 369 24.79 0.77 18.63
N THR A 370 23.95 0.98 19.65
CA THR A 370 23.24 -0.12 20.32
C THR A 370 22.29 -0.84 19.33
N PRO A 371 21.87 -2.08 19.60
CA PRO A 371 20.95 -2.81 18.71
C PRO A 371 19.67 -2.01 18.39
N ASP A 372 19.11 -1.36 19.41
CA ASP A 372 17.89 -0.58 19.29
C ASP A 372 18.09 0.71 18.46
N GLU A 373 19.16 1.46 18.72
CA GLU A 373 19.52 2.66 17.93
C GLU A 373 19.83 2.30 16.48
N ARG A 374 20.54 1.19 16.27
CA ARG A 374 20.86 0.66 14.95
C ARG A 374 19.59 0.33 14.16
N HIS A 375 18.65 -0.34 14.80
CA HIS A 375 17.35 -0.62 14.19
C HIS A 375 16.61 0.67 13.80
N GLN A 376 16.59 1.69 14.67
CA GLN A 376 15.95 2.98 14.34
C GLN A 376 16.64 3.70 13.17
N LEU A 377 17.97 3.71 13.15
CA LEU A 377 18.75 4.29 12.04
C LEU A 377 18.46 3.56 10.72
N ARG A 378 18.49 2.23 10.74
CA ARG A 378 18.16 1.37 9.60
C ARG A 378 16.74 1.65 9.10
N ARG A 379 15.76 1.60 9.99
CA ARG A 379 14.36 1.90 9.67
C ARG A 379 14.20 3.24 8.98
N THR A 380 14.82 4.29 9.55
CA THR A 380 14.75 5.63 8.99
C THR A 380 15.34 5.67 7.59
N ALA A 381 16.49 5.04 7.35
CA ALA A 381 17.15 5.00 6.06
C ALA A 381 16.29 4.28 5.00
N TYR A 382 15.83 3.06 5.29
CA TYR A 382 15.02 2.29 4.34
C TYR A 382 13.64 2.91 4.07
N ARG A 383 13.03 3.54 5.07
CA ARG A 383 11.77 4.29 4.87
C ARG A 383 11.97 5.48 3.93
N ARG A 384 13.04 6.28 4.14
CA ARG A 384 13.35 7.40 3.25
C ARG A 384 13.69 6.95 1.83
N LEU A 385 14.33 5.79 1.68
CA LEU A 385 14.58 5.17 0.37
C LEU A 385 13.28 4.75 -0.31
N ALA A 386 12.36 4.11 0.40
CA ALA A 386 11.04 3.76 -0.13
C ALA A 386 10.24 4.99 -0.57
N GLU A 387 10.24 6.07 0.26
CA GLU A 387 9.60 7.35 -0.10
C GLU A 387 10.24 8.00 -1.33
N ALA A 388 11.57 7.90 -1.47
CA ALA A 388 12.28 8.42 -2.65
C ALA A 388 11.96 7.62 -3.91
N ARG A 389 11.92 6.29 -3.81
CA ARG A 389 11.53 5.40 -4.90
C ARG A 389 10.11 5.71 -5.38
N GLN A 390 9.15 5.76 -4.46
CA GLN A 390 7.76 6.12 -4.78
C GLN A 390 7.64 7.50 -5.44
N ALA A 391 8.42 8.48 -4.98
CA ALA A 391 8.44 9.81 -5.59
C ALA A 391 9.02 9.79 -7.02
N LEU A 392 10.04 8.95 -7.28
CA LEU A 392 10.57 8.74 -8.62
C LEU A 392 9.58 8.03 -9.54
N ASP A 393 8.92 6.97 -9.07
CA ASP A 393 7.90 6.26 -9.84
C ASP A 393 6.75 7.21 -10.23
N THR A 394 6.30 8.05 -9.28
CA THR A 394 5.29 9.07 -9.54
C THR A 394 5.78 10.10 -10.58
N ALA A 395 7.02 10.57 -10.44
CA ALA A 395 7.62 11.53 -11.36
C ALA A 395 7.84 10.93 -12.76
N GLY A 396 8.19 9.65 -12.83
CA GLY A 396 8.40 8.91 -14.09
C GLY A 396 7.13 8.70 -14.91
N ALA A 397 5.97 8.71 -14.26
CA ALA A 397 4.66 8.56 -14.89
C ALA A 397 4.08 9.88 -15.44
N GLU A 398 4.73 11.02 -15.22
CA GLU A 398 4.29 12.32 -15.73
C GLU A 398 4.90 12.62 -17.11
N PRO A 399 4.16 13.31 -18.02
CA PRO A 399 4.58 13.48 -19.42
C PRO A 399 5.82 14.39 -19.64
N HIS A 400 6.14 15.24 -18.63
CA HIS A 400 7.30 16.17 -18.71
C HIS A 400 8.50 15.63 -17.94
N ARG A 401 8.89 14.39 -18.22
CA ARG A 401 10.08 13.77 -17.65
C ARG A 401 11.34 14.46 -18.19
N ASP A 402 12.25 14.91 -17.32
CA ASP A 402 13.57 15.39 -17.70
C ASP A 402 14.47 14.19 -18.03
N PRO A 403 14.87 14.01 -19.30
CA PRO A 403 15.62 12.85 -19.73
C PRO A 403 17.00 12.74 -19.11
N ASP A 404 17.61 13.88 -18.72
CA ASP A 404 18.99 13.92 -18.21
C ASP A 404 19.05 13.75 -16.68
N ARG A 405 18.14 14.38 -15.96
CA ARG A 405 18.15 14.38 -14.49
C ARG A 405 17.53 13.14 -13.87
N PHE A 406 16.50 12.60 -14.49
CA PHE A 406 15.78 11.45 -13.92
C PHE A 406 16.68 10.22 -13.72
N PRO A 407 17.50 9.80 -14.70
CA PRO A 407 18.45 8.69 -14.52
C PRO A 407 19.50 8.95 -13.43
N VAL A 408 19.87 10.23 -13.21
CA VAL A 408 20.81 10.61 -12.14
C VAL A 408 20.18 10.36 -10.77
N LEU A 409 18.91 10.75 -10.58
CA LEU A 409 18.18 10.52 -9.33
C LEU A 409 17.97 9.04 -9.06
N GLU A 410 17.62 8.26 -10.08
CA GLU A 410 17.48 6.78 -9.98
C GLU A 410 18.79 6.14 -9.52
N ARG A 411 19.92 6.50 -10.16
CA ARG A 411 21.25 6.01 -9.77
C ARG A 411 21.62 6.38 -8.35
N ARG A 412 21.23 7.58 -7.87
CA ARG A 412 21.47 8.01 -6.49
C ARG A 412 20.70 7.14 -5.51
N VAL A 413 19.42 6.86 -5.77
CA VAL A 413 18.60 5.99 -4.92
C VAL A 413 19.17 4.57 -4.92
N ALA A 414 19.48 4.01 -6.09
CA ALA A 414 20.08 2.67 -6.20
C ALA A 414 21.40 2.56 -5.42
N ARG A 415 22.28 3.58 -5.51
CA ARG A 415 23.53 3.62 -4.73
C ARG A 415 23.27 3.68 -3.22
N ALA A 416 22.31 4.47 -2.79
CA ALA A 416 21.96 4.57 -1.38
C ALA A 416 21.33 3.27 -0.85
N GLU A 417 20.54 2.56 -1.66
CA GLU A 417 20.03 1.22 -1.34
C GLU A 417 21.15 0.22 -1.16
N GLN A 418 22.08 0.15 -2.11
CA GLN A 418 23.26 -0.73 -2.02
C GLN A 418 24.11 -0.40 -0.79
N GLY A 419 24.29 0.89 -0.48
CA GLY A 419 25.01 1.32 0.71
C GLY A 419 24.32 0.90 2.01
N CYS A 420 23.00 1.00 2.10
CA CYS A 420 22.24 0.52 3.25
C CYS A 420 22.34 -0.99 3.42
N ASP A 421 22.32 -1.75 2.32
CA ASP A 421 22.46 -3.20 2.36
C ASP A 421 23.86 -3.61 2.79
N ALA A 422 24.90 -2.99 2.23
CA ALA A 422 26.29 -3.26 2.58
C ALA A 422 26.59 -3.00 4.07
N ILE A 423 26.11 -1.88 4.63
CA ILE A 423 26.29 -1.61 6.05
C ILE A 423 25.49 -2.54 6.94
N THR A 424 24.29 -2.97 6.51
CA THR A 424 23.50 -3.96 7.24
C THR A 424 24.26 -5.30 7.28
N ALA A 425 24.77 -5.77 6.15
CA ALA A 425 25.56 -6.99 6.06
C ALA A 425 26.85 -6.91 6.89
N TYR A 426 27.56 -5.76 6.84
CA TYR A 426 28.77 -5.55 7.62
C TYR A 426 28.51 -5.66 9.13
N VAL A 427 27.44 -5.03 9.60
CA VAL A 427 27.05 -5.08 11.01
C VAL A 427 26.60 -6.48 11.44
N VAL A 428 25.84 -7.17 10.61
CA VAL A 428 25.42 -8.57 10.84
C VAL A 428 26.62 -9.49 10.94
N ALA A 429 27.67 -9.23 10.15
CA ALA A 429 28.93 -9.98 10.22
C ALA A 429 29.76 -9.70 11.49
N GLY A 430 29.28 -8.87 12.42
CA GLY A 430 29.98 -8.49 13.65
C GLY A 430 31.08 -7.44 13.45
N GLY A 431 31.07 -6.75 12.31
CA GLY A 431 32.02 -5.68 12.01
C GLY A 431 31.84 -4.48 12.95
N ARG A 432 32.92 -4.08 13.64
CA ARG A 432 33.03 -2.81 14.38
C ARG A 432 34.10 -1.99 13.68
N ARG A 433 33.79 -0.73 13.35
CA ARG A 433 34.79 0.26 12.84
C ARG A 433 35.44 0.94 14.01
#